data_af8c542dae8c0773f8e4351f70623975
#
_entry.id   af8c542dae8c0773f8e4351f70623975
#
_cell.length_a   1.000
_cell.length_b   1.000
_cell.length_c   1.000
_cell.angle_alpha   90.00
_cell.angle_beta   90.00
_cell.angle_gamma   90.00
#
_symmetry.space_group_name_H-M   'P 1'
#
loop_
_entity.id
_entity.type
_entity.pdbx_description
1 polymer ?
#
loop_
_entity_poly.entity_id
_entity_poly.type
_entity_poly.pdbx_seq_one_letter_code
_entity_poly.pdbx_strand_id
1 'polypeptide(L)'
;MKHARILVNNQPVHGIVQGDQIVLDNGERVAVDSADYLCPIEPRQVLATHLTYRSRCVEYKMTRIPDYPAFFIKPLNSVSHHNATVARPRGCKFLNYEGEVAIVIGKRCKNVSIEEALDYVAGYTICNDFGLHEFRHADRGAMVRVKGQDGFGPMG
;
A
#
# COMPACT_ATOMS: atom_id res chain seq x y z
N MET A 1 0.80 1.07 18.54
CA MET A 1 2.05 0.28 18.55
C MET A 1 2.52 0.18 17.10
N LYS A 2 3.81 0.31 16.84
CA LYS A 2 4.36 0.23 15.47
C LYS A 2 4.97 -1.17 15.29
N HIS A 3 4.46 -1.92 14.31
CA HIS A 3 4.93 -3.26 13.97
C HIS A 3 5.86 -3.21 12.76
N ALA A 4 6.80 -4.15 12.71
CA ALA A 4 7.64 -4.39 11.55
C ALA A 4 7.66 -5.88 11.20
N ARG A 5 7.88 -6.19 9.94
CA ARG A 5 8.14 -7.54 9.43
C ARG A 5 9.46 -7.48 8.67
N ILE A 6 10.42 -8.32 9.07
CA ILE A 6 11.78 -8.30 8.55
C ILE A 6 12.28 -9.71 8.25
N LEU A 7 13.36 -9.84 7.47
CA LEU A 7 14.07 -11.09 7.29
C LEU A 7 15.19 -11.22 8.35
N VAL A 8 15.21 -12.35 9.03
CA VAL A 8 16.33 -12.77 9.90
C VAL A 8 16.71 -14.19 9.49
N ASN A 9 17.95 -14.41 9.11
CA ASN A 9 18.44 -15.70 8.62
C ASN A 9 17.56 -16.28 7.49
N ASN A 10 17.13 -15.44 6.56
CA ASN A 10 16.22 -15.78 5.45
C ASN A 10 14.83 -16.27 5.89
N GLN A 11 14.42 -15.98 7.12
CA GLN A 11 13.09 -16.29 7.63
C GLN A 11 12.34 -14.99 7.93
N PRO A 12 11.08 -14.84 7.51
CA PRO A 12 10.27 -13.71 7.88
C PRO A 12 9.90 -13.78 9.37
N VAL A 13 10.18 -12.71 10.08
CA VAL A 13 9.86 -12.56 11.49
C VAL A 13 9.15 -11.24 11.74
N HIS A 14 8.31 -11.21 12.78
CA HIS A 14 7.62 -10.02 13.23
C HIS A 14 8.30 -9.43 14.46
N GLY A 15 8.15 -8.13 14.64
CA GLY A 15 8.65 -7.44 15.81
C GLY A 15 7.94 -6.11 16.02
N ILE A 16 8.23 -5.50 17.15
CA ILE A 16 7.70 -4.21 17.57
C ILE A 16 8.82 -3.18 17.55
N VAL A 17 8.60 -2.06 16.89
CA VAL A 17 9.56 -0.96 16.84
C VAL A 17 9.55 -0.22 18.17
N GLN A 18 10.71 -0.15 18.83
CA GLN A 18 10.95 0.55 20.09
C GLN A 18 12.19 1.45 19.94
N GLY A 19 11.96 2.73 19.69
CA GLY A 19 13.06 3.67 19.42
C GLY A 19 13.76 3.30 18.10
N ASP A 20 15.05 3.05 18.18
CA ASP A 20 15.93 2.65 17.07
C ASP A 20 16.09 1.13 16.89
N GLN A 21 15.30 0.35 17.63
CA GLN A 21 15.34 -1.10 17.62
C GLN A 21 13.99 -1.73 17.24
N ILE A 22 14.05 -2.87 16.57
CA ILE A 22 12.94 -3.80 16.36
C ILE A 22 13.14 -4.95 17.36
N VAL A 23 12.22 -5.08 18.30
CA VAL A 23 12.21 -6.17 19.28
C VAL A 23 11.38 -7.32 18.71
N LEU A 24 12.02 -8.45 18.46
CA LEU A 24 11.40 -9.64 17.89
C LEU A 24 10.66 -10.45 18.98
N ASP A 25 9.78 -11.35 18.57
CA ASP A 25 8.99 -12.18 19.49
C ASP A 25 9.86 -13.11 20.37
N ASN A 26 11.06 -13.48 19.91
CA ASN A 26 12.04 -14.27 20.66
C ASN A 26 12.93 -13.42 21.59
N GLY A 27 12.72 -12.10 21.64
CA GLY A 27 13.48 -11.16 22.46
C GLY A 27 14.75 -10.60 21.80
N GLU A 28 15.13 -11.09 20.62
CA GLU A 28 16.25 -10.51 19.86
C GLU A 28 15.92 -9.08 19.41
N ARG A 29 16.98 -8.29 19.18
CA ARG A 29 16.87 -6.90 18.76
C ARG A 29 17.63 -6.68 17.47
N VAL A 30 16.99 -6.01 16.52
CA VAL A 30 17.57 -5.61 15.23
C VAL A 30 17.47 -4.09 15.09
N ALA A 31 18.55 -3.45 14.72
CA ALA A 31 18.51 -2.00 14.50
C ALA A 31 17.62 -1.64 13.31
N VAL A 32 16.78 -0.62 13.48
CA VAL A 32 15.83 -0.15 12.46
C VAL A 32 16.55 0.19 11.14
N ASP A 33 17.70 0.84 11.20
CA ASP A 33 18.43 1.31 10.01
C ASP A 33 19.10 0.18 9.21
N SER A 34 19.31 -1.00 9.82
CA SER A 34 19.97 -2.15 9.20
C SER A 34 19.04 -3.32 8.93
N ALA A 35 17.76 -3.19 9.26
CA ALA A 35 16.79 -4.24 9.09
C ALA A 35 16.47 -4.50 7.59
N ASP A 36 16.40 -5.78 7.22
CA ASP A 36 15.94 -6.22 5.91
C ASP A 36 14.41 -6.32 5.91
N TYR A 37 13.77 -5.24 5.51
CA TYR A 37 12.32 -5.10 5.61
C TYR A 37 11.57 -5.94 4.59
N LEU A 38 10.46 -6.48 5.02
CA LEU A 38 9.41 -7.06 4.19
C LEU A 38 8.18 -6.15 4.21
N CYS A 39 7.26 -6.35 3.27
CA CYS A 39 5.94 -5.75 3.40
C CYS A 39 5.37 -6.11 4.78
N PRO A 40 4.86 -5.13 5.55
CA PRO A 40 4.45 -5.34 6.95
C PRO A 40 3.34 -6.39 7.10
N ILE A 41 2.66 -6.70 6.02
CA ILE A 41 1.59 -7.69 5.93
C ILE A 41 1.77 -8.57 4.70
N GLU A 42 1.10 -9.71 4.64
CA GLU A 42 0.94 -10.53 3.43
C GLU A 42 -0.48 -10.37 2.89
N PRO A 43 -0.73 -9.38 2.04
CA PRO A 43 -2.08 -9.13 1.56
C PRO A 43 -2.53 -10.23 0.61
N ARG A 44 -3.77 -10.66 0.73
CA ARG A 44 -4.42 -11.56 -0.24
C ARG A 44 -5.05 -10.78 -1.40
N GLN A 45 -5.33 -9.51 -1.17
CA GLN A 45 -5.89 -8.59 -2.13
C GLN A 45 -5.56 -7.16 -1.71
N VAL A 46 -5.32 -6.30 -2.70
CA VAL A 46 -5.17 -4.86 -2.50
C VAL A 46 -6.24 -4.16 -3.32
N LEU A 47 -7.14 -3.46 -2.64
CA LEU A 47 -8.13 -2.58 -3.23
C LEU A 47 -7.68 -1.15 -3.04
N ALA A 48 -7.44 -0.44 -4.13
CA ALA A 48 -7.11 0.97 -4.09
C ALA A 48 -8.35 1.81 -4.44
N THR A 49 -8.48 2.96 -3.80
CA THR A 49 -9.57 3.89 -4.06
C THR A 49 -9.16 4.90 -5.13
N HIS A 50 -10.13 5.41 -5.87
CA HIS A 50 -9.90 6.40 -6.91
C HIS A 50 -10.87 7.57 -6.75
N LEU A 51 -10.37 8.81 -6.89
CA LEU A 51 -11.16 10.05 -6.79
C LEU A 51 -11.98 10.18 -5.50
N THR A 52 -11.43 9.76 -4.36
CA THR A 52 -12.10 9.81 -3.05
C THR A 52 -12.00 11.16 -2.35
N TYR A 53 -11.02 11.99 -2.73
CA TYR A 53 -10.86 13.34 -2.18
C TYR A 53 -11.54 14.39 -3.05
N ARG A 54 -12.40 15.23 -2.45
CA ARG A 54 -13.06 16.34 -3.15
C ARG A 54 -12.06 17.29 -3.80
N SER A 55 -10.96 17.59 -3.11
CA SER A 55 -9.87 18.43 -3.64
C SER A 55 -9.34 17.90 -4.98
N ARG A 56 -9.21 16.57 -5.10
CA ARG A 56 -8.75 15.94 -6.34
C ARG A 56 -9.77 16.08 -7.47
N CYS A 57 -11.05 15.99 -7.18
CA CYS A 57 -12.11 16.22 -8.16
C CYS A 57 -12.10 17.68 -8.66
N VAL A 58 -11.86 18.62 -7.77
CA VAL A 58 -11.74 20.06 -8.11
C VAL A 58 -10.50 20.30 -9.00
N GLU A 59 -9.35 19.71 -8.66
CA GLU A 59 -8.11 19.79 -9.44
C GLU A 59 -8.31 19.27 -10.87
N TYR A 60 -9.05 18.18 -11.02
CA TYR A 60 -9.40 17.62 -12.33
C TYR A 60 -10.56 18.36 -13.03
N LYS A 61 -11.08 19.43 -12.45
CA LYS A 61 -12.21 20.20 -12.99
C LYS A 61 -13.41 19.31 -13.34
N MET A 62 -13.68 18.33 -12.47
CA MET A 62 -14.80 17.43 -12.69
C MET A 62 -16.13 18.18 -12.54
N THR A 63 -17.01 17.99 -13.51
CA THR A 63 -18.37 18.59 -13.50
C THR A 63 -19.31 17.88 -12.52
N ARG A 64 -18.99 16.64 -12.17
CA ARG A 64 -19.72 15.83 -11.19
C ARG A 64 -18.74 15.09 -10.28
N ILE A 65 -18.95 15.25 -8.98
CA ILE A 65 -18.23 14.48 -7.96
C ILE A 65 -18.93 13.11 -7.84
N PRO A 66 -18.19 11.99 -7.83
CA PRO A 66 -18.78 10.68 -7.64
C PRO A 66 -19.54 10.57 -6.31
N ASP A 67 -20.71 9.94 -6.34
CA ASP A 67 -21.53 9.70 -5.15
C ASP A 67 -20.98 8.57 -4.28
N TYR A 68 -20.20 7.66 -4.88
CA TYR A 68 -19.58 6.50 -4.25
C TYR A 68 -18.10 6.40 -4.58
N PRO A 69 -17.27 5.82 -3.70
CA PRO A 69 -15.88 5.55 -3.99
C PRO A 69 -15.75 4.63 -5.20
N ALA A 70 -14.85 4.97 -6.11
CA ALA A 70 -14.42 4.06 -7.17
C ALA A 70 -13.22 3.25 -6.67
N PHE A 71 -13.16 1.98 -7.06
CA PHE A 71 -12.09 1.07 -6.66
C PHE A 71 -11.43 0.44 -7.88
N PHE A 72 -10.16 0.11 -7.73
CA PHE A 72 -9.45 -0.79 -8.64
C PHE A 72 -8.63 -1.80 -7.82
N ILE A 73 -8.31 -2.93 -8.45
CA ILE A 73 -7.50 -3.97 -7.82
C ILE A 73 -6.04 -3.74 -8.23
N LYS A 74 -5.15 -3.64 -7.26
CA LYS A 74 -3.72 -3.75 -7.52
C LYS A 74 -3.31 -5.21 -7.51
N PRO A 75 -2.61 -5.71 -8.55
CA PRO A 75 -2.10 -7.06 -8.54
C PRO A 75 -1.01 -7.22 -7.46
N LEU A 76 -0.92 -8.41 -6.87
CA LEU A 76 -0.05 -8.63 -5.71
C LEU A 76 1.45 -8.49 -6.02
N ASN A 77 1.87 -8.70 -7.27
CA ASN A 77 3.24 -8.43 -7.70
C ASN A 77 3.63 -6.94 -7.58
N SER A 78 2.65 -6.04 -7.52
CA SER A 78 2.92 -4.62 -7.30
C SER A 78 3.27 -4.29 -5.85
N VAL A 79 2.99 -5.18 -4.90
CA VAL A 79 3.30 -4.95 -3.48
C VAL A 79 4.80 -5.12 -3.25
N SER A 80 5.39 -4.18 -2.54
CA SER A 80 6.77 -4.25 -2.06
C SER A 80 6.87 -3.67 -0.64
N HIS A 81 8.06 -3.40 -0.17
CA HIS A 81 8.33 -3.13 1.24
C HIS A 81 9.01 -1.76 1.46
N HIS A 82 9.17 -1.38 2.71
CA HIS A 82 9.94 -0.22 3.13
C HIS A 82 11.36 -0.26 2.54
N ASN A 83 11.84 0.86 2.02
CA ASN A 83 13.13 1.00 1.33
C ASN A 83 13.30 0.15 0.05
N ALA A 84 12.23 -0.45 -0.50
CA ALA A 84 12.32 -1.16 -1.77
C ALA A 84 12.70 -0.22 -2.92
N THR A 85 13.50 -0.72 -3.84
CA THR A 85 13.77 -0.01 -5.09
C THR A 85 12.60 -0.14 -6.03
N VAL A 86 12.08 1.00 -6.50
CA VAL A 86 11.03 1.06 -7.51
C VAL A 86 11.63 1.45 -8.85
N ALA A 87 11.59 0.53 -9.81
CA ALA A 87 12.16 0.74 -11.13
C ALA A 87 11.14 1.36 -12.09
N ARG A 88 11.48 2.51 -12.67
CA ARG A 88 10.70 3.06 -13.79
C ARG A 88 10.92 2.18 -15.03
N PRO A 89 9.85 1.60 -15.62
CA PRO A 89 9.99 0.75 -16.80
C PRO A 89 10.65 1.48 -17.97
N ARG A 90 11.42 0.73 -18.75
CA ARG A 90 12.13 1.27 -19.94
C ARG A 90 11.11 1.85 -20.93
N GLY A 91 11.41 3.02 -21.44
CA GLY A 91 10.54 3.74 -22.39
C GLY A 91 9.45 4.59 -21.76
N CYS A 92 9.23 4.50 -20.44
CA CYS A 92 8.31 5.39 -19.72
C CYS A 92 8.97 6.74 -19.42
N LYS A 93 8.22 7.81 -19.62
CA LYS A 93 8.70 9.18 -19.41
C LYS A 93 8.64 9.59 -17.94
N PHE A 94 7.58 9.18 -17.27
CA PHE A 94 7.29 9.59 -15.91
C PHE A 94 7.06 8.37 -15.02
N LEU A 95 7.44 8.50 -13.74
CA LEU A 95 7.01 7.66 -12.65
C LEU A 95 6.32 8.57 -11.64
N ASN A 96 5.01 8.50 -11.56
CA ASN A 96 4.23 9.26 -10.60
C ASN A 96 4.24 8.55 -9.25
N TYR A 97 4.31 9.31 -8.16
CA TYR A 97 4.16 8.82 -6.79
C TYR A 97 2.86 9.35 -6.19
N GLU A 98 2.28 8.58 -5.29
CA GLU A 98 1.07 8.95 -4.57
C GLU A 98 1.17 8.37 -3.15
N GLY A 99 1.48 9.24 -2.16
CA GLY A 99 1.55 8.86 -0.75
C GLY A 99 0.16 8.67 -0.18
N GLU A 100 -0.13 7.48 0.34
CA GLU A 100 -1.45 7.08 0.77
C GLU A 100 -1.44 6.37 2.12
N VAL A 101 -2.58 6.43 2.82
CA VAL A 101 -2.83 5.61 4.00
C VAL A 101 -3.52 4.32 3.56
N ALA A 102 -2.91 3.20 3.86
CA ALA A 102 -3.49 1.88 3.66
C ALA A 102 -4.17 1.40 4.96
N ILE A 103 -5.41 0.97 4.84
CA ILE A 103 -6.19 0.34 5.93
C ILE A 103 -6.02 -1.16 5.82
N VAL A 104 -5.53 -1.80 6.87
CA VAL A 104 -5.35 -3.25 6.93
C VAL A 104 -6.58 -3.89 7.54
N ILE A 105 -7.30 -4.67 6.74
CA ILE A 105 -8.46 -5.44 7.24
C ILE A 105 -7.95 -6.75 7.86
N GLY A 106 -8.19 -6.93 9.15
CA GLY A 106 -7.68 -8.05 9.94
C GLY A 106 -8.64 -9.21 10.12
N LYS A 107 -9.93 -9.00 9.87
CA LYS A 107 -10.97 -10.03 10.03
C LYS A 107 -11.82 -10.12 8.76
N ARG A 108 -12.24 -11.32 8.41
CA ARG A 108 -13.19 -11.52 7.32
C ARG A 108 -14.52 -10.84 7.66
N CYS A 109 -15.02 -9.98 6.77
CA CYS A 109 -16.27 -9.25 6.96
C CYS A 109 -17.06 -9.14 5.66
N LYS A 110 -18.38 -8.93 5.81
CA LYS A 110 -19.30 -8.66 4.72
C LYS A 110 -20.53 -7.96 5.28
N ASN A 111 -20.94 -6.85 4.65
CA ASN A 111 -22.14 -6.10 5.04
C ASN A 111 -22.16 -5.67 6.51
N VAL A 112 -21.00 -5.26 7.02
CA VAL A 112 -20.88 -4.74 8.40
C VAL A 112 -21.49 -3.35 8.48
N SER A 113 -22.03 -2.99 9.65
CA SER A 113 -22.53 -1.64 9.91
C SER A 113 -21.40 -0.62 10.03
N ILE A 114 -21.72 0.65 9.93
CA ILE A 114 -20.73 1.73 10.08
C ILE A 114 -20.13 1.70 11.49
N GLU A 115 -20.96 1.42 12.49
CA GLU A 115 -20.59 1.38 13.91
C GLU A 115 -19.58 0.26 14.19
N GLU A 116 -19.73 -0.87 13.50
CA GLU A 116 -18.86 -2.05 13.69
C GLU A 116 -17.63 -2.06 12.76
N ALA A 117 -17.58 -1.19 11.75
CA ALA A 117 -16.57 -1.26 10.69
C ALA A 117 -15.13 -1.24 11.22
N LEU A 118 -14.86 -0.44 12.26
CA LEU A 118 -13.51 -0.32 12.84
C LEU A 118 -13.06 -1.57 13.59
N ASP A 119 -13.96 -2.44 14.03
CA ASP A 119 -13.62 -3.70 14.71
C ASP A 119 -12.95 -4.72 13.78
N TYR A 120 -13.04 -4.48 12.47
CA TYR A 120 -12.44 -5.32 11.42
C TYR A 120 -11.08 -4.79 10.95
N VAL A 121 -10.68 -3.60 11.40
CA VAL A 121 -9.40 -2.99 11.06
C VAL A 121 -8.30 -3.54 11.99
N ALA A 122 -7.26 -4.16 11.42
CA ALA A 122 -6.09 -4.60 12.19
C ALA A 122 -5.11 -3.45 12.43
N GLY A 123 -5.07 -2.46 11.54
CA GLY A 123 -4.17 -1.32 11.65
C GLY A 123 -4.09 -0.51 10.37
N TYR A 124 -3.12 0.38 10.36
CA TYR A 124 -2.86 1.29 9.25
C TYR A 124 -1.39 1.25 8.90
N THR A 125 -1.08 1.43 7.62
CA THR A 125 0.29 1.64 7.15
C THR A 125 0.32 2.69 6.05
N ILE A 126 1.52 3.09 5.64
CA ILE A 126 1.71 4.00 4.51
C ILE A 126 1.98 3.16 3.27
N CYS A 127 1.37 3.55 2.16
CA CYS A 127 1.64 3.00 0.84
C CYS A 127 2.03 4.14 -0.11
N ASN A 128 2.98 3.89 -0.99
CA ASN A 128 3.21 4.79 -2.11
C ASN A 128 2.66 4.12 -3.38
N ASP A 129 1.51 4.60 -3.85
CA ASP A 129 0.83 4.05 -5.03
C ASP A 129 1.45 4.59 -6.33
N PHE A 130 2.65 4.10 -6.68
CA PHE A 130 3.33 4.50 -7.92
C PHE A 130 2.49 4.21 -9.16
N GLY A 131 2.66 5.05 -10.19
CA GLY A 131 1.88 4.91 -11.41
C GLY A 131 2.54 5.48 -12.64
N LEU A 132 2.15 4.92 -13.79
CA LEU A 132 2.53 5.35 -15.13
C LEU A 132 1.36 6.08 -15.79
N HIS A 133 1.10 7.30 -15.38
CA HIS A 133 -0.08 8.06 -15.78
C HIS A 133 -0.20 8.29 -17.29
N GLU A 134 0.90 8.20 -18.02
CA GLU A 134 0.89 8.26 -19.48
C GLU A 134 0.11 7.13 -20.17
N PHE A 135 -0.15 6.01 -19.45
CA PHE A 135 -0.92 4.88 -19.96
C PHE A 135 -2.41 4.88 -19.57
N ARG A 136 -2.91 5.92 -18.89
CA ARG A 136 -4.32 5.96 -18.43
C ARG A 136 -5.33 5.75 -19.55
N HIS A 137 -5.09 6.36 -20.72
CA HIS A 137 -5.99 6.22 -21.87
C HIS A 137 -5.96 4.80 -22.45
N ALA A 138 -4.77 4.19 -22.54
CA ALA A 138 -4.61 2.83 -23.03
C ALA A 138 -5.23 1.79 -22.09
N ASP A 139 -5.21 2.05 -20.80
CA ASP A 139 -5.72 1.16 -19.75
C ASP A 139 -7.25 1.25 -19.58
N ARG A 140 -7.89 2.27 -20.16
CA ARG A 140 -9.35 2.46 -20.15
C ARG A 140 -10.01 2.35 -18.77
N GLY A 141 -9.31 2.76 -17.72
CA GLY A 141 -9.80 2.71 -16.34
C GLY A 141 -9.52 1.39 -15.59
N ALA A 142 -8.99 0.37 -16.25
CA ALA A 142 -8.61 -0.89 -15.58
C ALA A 142 -7.45 -0.73 -14.59
N MET A 143 -6.62 0.31 -14.79
CA MET A 143 -5.49 0.71 -13.94
C MET A 143 -4.37 -0.33 -13.81
N VAL A 144 -4.46 -1.49 -14.46
CA VAL A 144 -3.48 -2.57 -14.32
C VAL A 144 -2.11 -2.18 -14.89
N ARG A 145 -2.09 -1.60 -16.09
CA ARG A 145 -0.82 -1.11 -16.69
C ARG A 145 -0.27 0.10 -15.93
N VAL A 146 -1.17 0.99 -15.49
CA VAL A 146 -0.81 2.22 -14.77
C VAL A 146 -0.23 1.92 -13.40
N LYS A 147 -0.87 1.02 -12.64
CA LYS A 147 -0.63 0.82 -11.19
C LYS A 147 -0.10 -0.57 -10.83
N GLY A 148 -0.08 -1.51 -11.77
CA GLY A 148 0.18 -2.92 -11.51
C GLY A 148 1.58 -3.42 -11.90
N GLN A 149 2.54 -2.52 -12.11
CA GLN A 149 3.93 -2.92 -12.37
C GLN A 149 4.56 -3.50 -11.09
N ASP A 150 5.58 -4.33 -11.25
CA ASP A 150 6.28 -4.96 -10.13
C ASP A 150 6.82 -3.91 -9.15
N GLY A 151 6.52 -4.09 -7.88
CA GLY A 151 7.00 -3.22 -6.81
C GLY A 151 6.37 -1.82 -6.73
N PHE A 152 5.33 -1.52 -7.50
CA PHE A 152 4.68 -0.18 -7.56
C PHE A 152 3.82 0.17 -6.33
N GLY A 153 3.86 -0.61 -5.29
CA GLY A 153 3.12 -0.38 -4.05
C GLY A 153 3.98 -0.70 -2.82
N PRO A 154 5.11 0.00 -2.59
CA PRO A 154 5.84 -0.18 -1.35
C PRO A 154 5.00 0.25 -0.17
N MET A 155 5.00 -0.60 0.85
CA MET A 155 4.30 -0.40 2.13
C MET A 155 5.28 -0.46 3.30
N GLY A 156 5.07 0.41 4.32
CA GLY A 156 5.96 0.44 5.47
C GLY A 156 5.50 1.29 6.61
#